data_d74cd5e640e9575bf763b404fc3b63e3
#
_entry.id   d74cd5e640e9575bf763b404fc3b63e3
#
_cell.length_a   1.000
_cell.length_b   1.000
_cell.length_c   1.000
_cell.angle_alpha   90.00
_cell.angle_beta   90.00
_cell.angle_gamma   90.00
#
_symmetry.space_group_name_H-M   'P 1'
#
loop_
_entity.id
_entity.type
_entity.pdbx_description
1 polymer ?
#
loop_
_entity_poly.entity_id
_entity_poly.type
_entity_poly.pdbx_seq_one_letter_code
_entity_poly.pdbx_strand_id
1 'polypeptide(L)'
;SLDGEDTSGWNAENWRKRRTKLQAVFQDASGTLNPMRSVRSNVEEAMVNLTCLSKRQRRERIGELMELTHMEERLLDVPARQLSGGEQRRLSLVRAMSIRPKYLVLDEVLSGLDLISADAVMRVLEQYHREFDCAFLLITHDMDSAYRLSDTILTMQAGQIVRVGIKQ
;
A
#
# COMPACT_ATOMS: atom_id res chain seq x y z
N SER A 1 -6.43 -2.60 -18.94
CA SER A 1 -7.83 -2.59 -18.47
C SER A 1 -7.89 -2.71 -16.94
N LEU A 2 -8.96 -2.25 -16.32
CA LEU A 2 -9.25 -2.40 -14.88
C LEU A 2 -10.64 -3.00 -14.73
N ASP A 3 -10.77 -4.15 -14.05
CA ASP A 3 -12.03 -4.92 -13.96
C ASP A 3 -12.66 -5.25 -15.34
N GLY A 4 -11.84 -5.48 -16.37
CA GLY A 4 -12.28 -5.73 -17.75
C GLY A 4 -12.66 -4.48 -18.55
N GLU A 5 -12.73 -3.30 -17.92
CA GLU A 5 -12.97 -2.03 -18.60
C GLU A 5 -11.69 -1.50 -19.25
N ASP A 6 -11.75 -1.07 -20.50
CA ASP A 6 -10.63 -0.40 -21.15
C ASP A 6 -10.39 0.98 -20.52
N THR A 7 -9.15 1.21 -20.10
CA THR A 7 -8.73 2.45 -19.42
C THR A 7 -8.14 3.50 -20.37
N SER A 8 -7.93 3.18 -21.64
CA SER A 8 -7.24 4.06 -22.59
C SER A 8 -7.99 5.36 -22.87
N GLY A 9 -9.33 5.33 -22.76
CA GLY A 9 -10.20 6.50 -22.91
C GLY A 9 -10.57 7.23 -21.62
N TRP A 10 -10.00 6.85 -20.48
CA TRP A 10 -10.39 7.43 -19.19
C TRP A 10 -9.83 8.83 -19.01
N ASN A 11 -10.72 9.77 -18.69
CA ASN A 11 -10.37 11.12 -18.28
C ASN A 11 -10.07 11.19 -16.76
N ALA A 12 -9.69 12.38 -16.28
CA ALA A 12 -9.37 12.60 -14.87
C ALA A 12 -10.54 12.27 -13.92
N GLU A 13 -11.79 12.47 -14.34
CA GLU A 13 -12.96 12.14 -13.53
C GLU A 13 -13.15 10.63 -13.41
N ASN A 14 -12.97 9.89 -14.49
CA ASN A 14 -13.03 8.43 -14.49
C ASN A 14 -11.97 7.86 -13.56
N TRP A 15 -10.73 8.33 -13.65
CA TRP A 15 -9.65 7.95 -12.74
C TRP A 15 -9.96 8.30 -11.29
N ARG A 16 -10.52 9.48 -11.03
CA ARG A 16 -10.90 9.90 -9.67
C ARG A 16 -11.92 8.94 -9.03
N LYS A 17 -12.94 8.51 -9.79
CA LYS A 17 -13.95 7.55 -9.33
C LYS A 17 -13.36 6.16 -9.04
N ARG A 18 -12.29 5.78 -9.74
CA ARG A 18 -11.66 4.45 -9.60
C ARG A 18 -10.50 4.41 -8.59
N ARG A 19 -10.06 5.55 -8.08
CA ARG A 19 -8.99 5.61 -7.06
C ARG A 19 -9.29 4.84 -5.78
N THR A 20 -10.55 4.61 -5.47
CA THR A 20 -10.95 3.74 -4.36
C THR A 20 -10.62 2.29 -4.59
N LYS A 21 -10.59 1.84 -5.85
CA LYS A 21 -10.30 0.45 -6.21
C LYS A 21 -8.80 0.18 -6.36
N LEU A 22 -8.02 1.17 -6.78
CA LEU A 22 -6.61 1.03 -7.09
C LEU A 22 -5.79 2.04 -6.29
N GLN A 23 -4.87 1.54 -5.49
CA GLN A 23 -3.89 2.34 -4.77
C GLN A 23 -2.48 1.89 -5.11
N ALA A 24 -1.51 2.78 -4.89
CA ALA A 24 -0.10 2.49 -5.09
C ALA A 24 0.72 2.98 -3.90
N VAL A 25 1.73 2.19 -3.54
CA VAL A 25 2.76 2.56 -2.59
C VAL A 25 4.09 2.49 -3.33
N PHE A 26 4.84 3.58 -3.30
CA PHE A 26 6.10 3.73 -4.02
C PHE A 26 7.30 3.57 -3.08
N GLN A 27 8.46 3.30 -3.65
CA GLN A 27 9.73 3.20 -2.93
C GLN A 27 10.01 4.42 -2.04
N ASP A 28 9.78 5.63 -2.54
CA ASP A 28 9.87 6.85 -1.75
C ASP A 28 8.54 7.11 -1.01
N ALA A 29 8.45 6.55 0.19
CA ALA A 29 7.31 6.78 1.07
C ALA A 29 7.17 8.25 1.49
N SER A 30 8.28 8.98 1.61
CA SER A 30 8.30 10.37 2.08
C SER A 30 7.63 11.32 1.09
N GLY A 31 7.75 11.07 -0.21
CA GLY A 31 7.12 11.87 -1.26
C GLY A 31 5.58 11.78 -1.30
N THR A 32 5.00 10.76 -0.67
CA THR A 32 3.55 10.55 -0.65
C THR A 32 2.87 11.05 0.63
N LEU A 33 3.64 11.33 1.67
CA LEU A 33 3.16 11.80 2.97
C LEU A 33 3.36 13.31 3.12
N ASN A 34 2.42 13.99 3.77
CA ASN A 34 2.66 15.37 4.18
C ASN A 34 3.48 15.38 5.49
N PRO A 35 4.76 15.78 5.46
CA PRO A 35 5.67 15.66 6.60
C PRO A 35 5.25 16.53 7.80
N MET A 36 4.50 17.60 7.55
CA MET A 36 4.07 18.55 8.59
C MET A 36 2.75 18.13 9.25
N ARG A 37 2.00 17.20 8.66
CA ARG A 37 0.75 16.69 9.23
C ARG A 37 1.01 15.48 10.12
N SER A 38 0.14 15.28 11.10
CA SER A 38 0.18 14.08 11.95
C SER A 38 -0.07 12.80 11.14
N VAL A 39 0.36 11.67 11.69
CA VAL A 39 0.08 10.32 11.17
C VAL A 39 -1.42 10.17 10.91
N ARG A 40 -2.25 10.47 11.91
CA ARG A 40 -3.72 10.45 11.79
C ARG A 40 -4.21 11.25 10.59
N SER A 41 -3.76 12.48 10.44
CA SER A 41 -4.20 13.38 9.36
C SER A 41 -3.80 12.86 7.97
N ASN A 42 -2.62 12.25 7.83
CA ASN A 42 -2.17 11.64 6.57
C ASN A 42 -3.06 10.47 6.15
N VAL A 43 -3.48 9.63 7.11
CA VAL A 43 -4.36 8.48 6.83
C VAL A 43 -5.80 8.93 6.61
N GLU A 44 -6.34 9.80 7.47
CA GLU A 44 -7.72 10.29 7.35
C GLU A 44 -7.99 11.01 6.03
N GLU A 45 -7.00 11.73 5.47
CA GLU A 45 -7.14 12.43 4.21
C GLU A 45 -7.58 11.52 3.07
N ALA A 46 -7.00 10.33 2.96
CA ALA A 46 -7.39 9.35 1.94
C ALA A 46 -8.85 8.91 2.14
N MET A 47 -9.22 8.58 3.38
CA MET A 47 -10.58 8.12 3.70
C MET A 47 -11.64 9.22 3.52
N VAL A 48 -11.34 10.46 3.93
CA VAL A 48 -12.27 11.59 3.77
C VAL A 48 -12.55 11.89 2.30
N ASN A 49 -11.51 11.83 1.46
CA ASN A 49 -11.63 12.19 0.05
C ASN A 49 -12.18 11.06 -0.84
N LEU A 50 -12.02 9.81 -0.43
CA LEU A 50 -12.27 8.64 -1.29
C LEU A 50 -13.35 7.70 -0.74
N THR A 51 -13.87 7.91 0.47
CA THR A 51 -14.88 7.03 1.07
C THR A 51 -16.02 7.83 1.71
N CYS A 52 -17.13 7.15 1.99
CA CYS A 52 -18.27 7.70 2.74
C CYS A 52 -18.22 7.35 4.23
N LEU A 53 -17.06 6.99 4.78
CA LEU A 53 -16.94 6.58 6.17
C LEU A 53 -17.20 7.73 7.14
N SER A 54 -18.01 7.49 8.16
CA SER A 54 -18.21 8.39 9.29
C SER A 54 -16.89 8.57 10.08
N LYS A 55 -16.82 9.63 10.89
CA LYS A 55 -15.64 9.88 11.76
C LYS A 55 -15.33 8.70 12.69
N ARG A 56 -16.37 8.02 13.22
CA ARG A 56 -16.23 6.84 14.05
C ARG A 56 -15.60 5.68 13.28
N GLN A 57 -16.15 5.36 12.11
CA GLN A 57 -15.64 4.27 11.26
C GLN A 57 -14.20 4.52 10.80
N ARG A 58 -13.83 5.78 10.51
CA ARG A 58 -12.43 6.10 10.18
C ARG A 58 -11.48 5.83 11.35
N ARG A 59 -11.88 6.21 12.57
CA ARG A 59 -11.07 5.94 13.79
C ARG A 59 -10.90 4.46 14.06
N GLU A 60 -11.99 3.69 13.97
CA GLU A 60 -11.96 2.23 14.10
C GLU A 60 -10.99 1.60 13.09
N ARG A 61 -11.10 2.00 11.82
CA ARG A 61 -10.23 1.51 10.75
C ARG A 61 -8.75 1.90 10.92
N ILE A 62 -8.47 3.11 11.40
CA ILE A 62 -7.10 3.51 11.74
C ILE A 62 -6.54 2.61 12.84
N GLY A 63 -7.31 2.36 13.90
CA GLY A 63 -6.91 1.46 14.98
C GLY A 63 -6.56 0.06 14.49
N GLU A 64 -7.45 -0.57 13.69
CA GLU A 64 -7.22 -1.86 13.06
C GLU A 64 -5.90 -1.89 12.26
N LEU A 65 -5.64 -0.85 11.46
CA LEU A 65 -4.44 -0.78 10.63
C LEU A 65 -3.17 -0.48 11.42
N MET A 66 -3.25 0.32 12.48
CA MET A 66 -2.11 0.55 13.38
C MET A 66 -1.70 -0.75 14.07
N GLU A 67 -2.68 -1.54 14.54
CA GLU A 67 -2.43 -2.86 15.12
C GLU A 67 -1.80 -3.82 14.10
N LEU A 68 -2.41 -3.94 12.91
CA LEU A 68 -1.93 -4.77 11.80
C LEU A 68 -0.47 -4.45 11.42
N THR A 69 -0.11 -3.17 11.42
CA THR A 69 1.23 -2.70 11.02
C THR A 69 2.21 -2.58 12.18
N HIS A 70 1.81 -3.00 13.39
CA HIS A 70 2.59 -2.88 14.62
C HIS A 70 3.09 -1.44 14.85
N MET A 71 2.25 -0.45 14.54
CA MET A 71 2.52 0.96 14.83
C MET A 71 1.80 1.34 16.13
N GLU A 72 2.53 1.97 17.04
CA GLU A 72 1.96 2.39 18.31
C GLU A 72 0.94 3.53 18.15
N GLU A 73 -0.20 3.44 18.82
CA GLU A 73 -1.24 4.48 18.77
C GLU A 73 -0.75 5.88 19.14
N ARG A 74 0.26 5.96 20.05
CA ARG A 74 0.86 7.25 20.43
C ARG A 74 1.46 8.02 19.24
N LEU A 75 1.79 7.33 18.17
CA LEU A 75 2.32 7.95 16.94
C LEU A 75 1.24 8.69 16.14
N LEU A 76 -0.05 8.44 16.38
CA LEU A 76 -1.13 9.03 15.61
C LEU A 76 -1.12 10.57 15.59
N ASP A 77 -0.70 11.18 16.67
CA ASP A 77 -0.68 12.65 16.79
C ASP A 77 0.72 13.26 16.55
N VAL A 78 1.70 12.41 16.21
CA VAL A 78 3.07 12.82 15.87
C VAL A 78 3.12 13.25 14.39
N PRO A 79 3.81 14.36 14.04
CA PRO A 79 4.06 14.74 12.66
C PRO A 79 4.84 13.67 11.90
N ALA A 80 4.45 13.36 10.64
CA ALA A 80 5.07 12.28 9.87
C ALA A 80 6.59 12.44 9.69
N ARG A 81 7.11 13.67 9.70
CA ARG A 81 8.56 13.94 9.63
C ARG A 81 9.37 13.42 10.81
N GLN A 82 8.71 13.13 11.95
CA GLN A 82 9.38 12.64 13.16
C GLN A 82 9.45 11.11 13.21
N LEU A 83 8.80 10.43 12.26
CA LEU A 83 8.85 9.00 12.12
C LEU A 83 10.19 8.55 11.54
N SER A 84 10.67 7.39 11.96
CA SER A 84 11.78 6.68 11.31
C SER A 84 11.39 6.29 9.86
N GLY A 85 12.37 6.00 9.02
CA GLY A 85 12.12 5.58 7.62
C GLY A 85 11.21 4.34 7.53
N GLY A 86 11.41 3.37 8.42
CA GLY A 86 10.55 2.18 8.50
C GLY A 86 9.11 2.49 8.92
N GLU A 87 8.93 3.42 9.88
CA GLU A 87 7.59 3.88 10.29
C GLU A 87 6.90 4.68 9.18
N GLN A 88 7.63 5.54 8.45
CA GLN A 88 7.08 6.26 7.29
C GLN A 88 6.64 5.28 6.19
N ARG A 89 7.41 4.22 5.95
CA ARG A 89 7.04 3.17 5.01
C ARG A 89 5.75 2.46 5.43
N ARG A 90 5.66 2.03 6.70
CA ARG A 90 4.43 1.44 7.25
C ARG A 90 3.25 2.41 7.19
N LEU A 91 3.46 3.70 7.49
CA LEU A 91 2.43 4.72 7.37
C LEU A 91 1.89 4.85 5.92
N SER A 92 2.77 4.76 4.92
CA SER A 92 2.34 4.79 3.51
C SER A 92 1.47 3.58 3.17
N LEU A 93 1.78 2.40 3.70
CA LEU A 93 0.93 1.21 3.59
C LEU A 93 -0.41 1.42 4.30
N VAL A 94 -0.41 1.88 5.55
CA VAL A 94 -1.64 2.19 6.31
C VAL A 94 -2.53 3.14 5.54
N ARG A 95 -1.97 4.21 4.97
CA ARG A 95 -2.70 5.18 4.16
C ARG A 95 -3.33 4.54 2.92
N ALA A 96 -2.59 3.73 2.18
CA ALA A 96 -3.10 3.06 0.98
C ALA A 96 -4.17 2.00 1.31
N MET A 97 -3.97 1.22 2.37
CA MET A 97 -4.89 0.19 2.83
C MET A 97 -6.16 0.75 3.49
N SER A 98 -6.14 2.00 3.98
CA SER A 98 -7.24 2.60 4.77
C SER A 98 -8.55 2.68 4.02
N ILE A 99 -8.52 2.74 2.70
CA ILE A 99 -9.71 2.76 1.85
C ILE A 99 -10.17 1.37 1.40
N ARG A 100 -9.47 0.30 1.77
CA ARG A 100 -9.70 -1.10 1.37
C ARG A 100 -9.75 -1.23 -0.17
N PRO A 101 -8.65 -0.94 -0.88
CA PRO A 101 -8.60 -1.05 -2.33
C PRO A 101 -8.73 -2.50 -2.78
N LYS A 102 -9.30 -2.70 -3.98
CA LYS A 102 -9.34 -4.02 -4.63
C LYS A 102 -7.98 -4.42 -5.20
N TYR A 103 -7.18 -3.41 -5.60
CA TYR A 103 -5.84 -3.58 -6.19
C TYR A 103 -4.84 -2.68 -5.50
N LEU A 104 -3.72 -3.24 -5.09
CA LEU A 104 -2.63 -2.51 -4.46
C LEU A 104 -1.32 -2.74 -5.26
N VAL A 105 -0.81 -1.67 -5.85
CA VAL A 105 0.50 -1.68 -6.52
C VAL A 105 1.56 -1.37 -5.46
N LEU A 106 2.56 -2.22 -5.37
CA LEU A 106 3.67 -2.15 -4.41
C LEU A 106 4.97 -2.03 -5.20
N ASP A 107 5.47 -0.81 -5.36
CA ASP A 107 6.65 -0.51 -6.16
C ASP A 107 7.88 -0.37 -5.26
N GLU A 108 8.74 -1.39 -5.28
CA GLU A 108 10.00 -1.46 -4.51
C GLU A 108 9.82 -1.17 -3.00
N VAL A 109 8.67 -1.54 -2.43
CA VAL A 109 8.32 -1.18 -1.03
C VAL A 109 9.23 -1.80 0.02
N LEU A 110 10.01 -2.81 -0.32
CA LEU A 110 10.96 -3.48 0.57
C LEU A 110 12.41 -3.01 0.33
N SER A 111 12.66 -2.29 -0.76
CA SER A 111 14.00 -1.85 -1.14
C SER A 111 14.59 -0.88 -0.10
N GLY A 112 15.88 -1.11 0.24
CA GLY A 112 16.60 -0.27 1.20
C GLY A 112 16.20 -0.43 2.67
N LEU A 113 15.34 -1.40 2.99
CA LEU A 113 15.07 -1.81 4.37
C LEU A 113 16.09 -2.86 4.83
N ASP A 114 16.41 -2.83 6.13
CA ASP A 114 17.10 -3.96 6.76
C ASP A 114 16.19 -5.19 6.81
N LEU A 115 16.78 -6.37 7.01
CA LEU A 115 16.06 -7.65 6.97
C LEU A 115 14.89 -7.74 7.94
N ILE A 116 15.03 -7.16 9.14
CA ILE A 116 13.98 -7.19 10.17
C ILE A 116 12.81 -6.30 9.74
N SER A 117 13.10 -5.11 9.26
CA SER A 117 12.09 -4.17 8.76
C SER A 117 11.38 -4.69 7.52
N ALA A 118 12.11 -5.32 6.60
CA ALA A 118 11.53 -5.93 5.40
C ALA A 118 10.59 -7.09 5.75
N ASP A 119 11.01 -7.99 6.66
CA ASP A 119 10.16 -9.10 7.13
C ASP A 119 8.89 -8.59 7.83
N ALA A 120 9.00 -7.55 8.64
CA ALA A 120 7.84 -6.94 9.28
C ALA A 120 6.83 -6.40 8.25
N VAL A 121 7.30 -5.71 7.20
CA VAL A 121 6.43 -5.24 6.11
C VAL A 121 5.81 -6.40 5.35
N MET A 122 6.57 -7.45 5.03
CA MET A 122 6.05 -8.65 4.36
C MET A 122 4.92 -9.31 5.16
N ARG A 123 5.09 -9.48 6.48
CA ARG A 123 4.04 -10.04 7.35
C ARG A 123 2.76 -9.21 7.34
N VAL A 124 2.88 -7.88 7.34
CA VAL A 124 1.75 -6.97 7.21
C VAL A 124 1.01 -7.21 5.89
N LEU A 125 1.73 -7.32 4.78
CA LEU A 125 1.14 -7.57 3.45
C LEU A 125 0.47 -8.94 3.39
N GLU A 126 1.12 -9.99 3.90
CA GLU A 126 0.55 -11.36 3.97
C GLU A 126 -0.73 -11.38 4.82
N GLN A 127 -0.73 -10.71 5.97
CA GLN A 127 -1.89 -10.65 6.84
C GLN A 127 -3.02 -9.86 6.19
N TYR A 128 -2.71 -8.70 5.60
CA TYR A 128 -3.70 -7.90 4.88
C TYR A 128 -4.33 -8.66 3.71
N HIS A 129 -3.53 -9.40 2.93
CA HIS A 129 -4.04 -10.23 1.83
C HIS A 129 -4.97 -11.35 2.31
N ARG A 130 -4.69 -11.96 3.47
CA ARG A 130 -5.55 -12.99 4.07
C ARG A 130 -6.87 -12.45 4.61
N GLU A 131 -6.86 -11.23 5.15
CA GLU A 131 -8.03 -10.63 5.80
C GLU A 131 -8.94 -9.88 4.82
N PHE A 132 -8.37 -9.37 3.74
CA PHE A 132 -9.08 -8.53 2.78
C PHE A 132 -8.91 -9.07 1.36
N ASP A 133 -9.98 -9.01 0.57
CA ASP A 133 -9.96 -9.38 -0.85
C ASP A 133 -9.25 -8.29 -1.68
N CYS A 134 -7.93 -8.26 -1.58
CA CYS A 134 -7.06 -7.27 -2.24
C CYS A 134 -6.00 -8.00 -3.08
N ALA A 135 -6.01 -7.80 -4.38
CA ALA A 135 -4.96 -8.31 -5.25
C ALA A 135 -3.75 -7.38 -5.23
N PHE A 136 -2.54 -7.96 -5.15
CA PHE A 136 -1.29 -7.22 -5.18
C PHE A 136 -0.61 -7.31 -6.55
N LEU A 137 -0.06 -6.17 -6.99
CA LEU A 137 0.94 -6.10 -8.04
C LEU A 137 2.25 -5.66 -7.41
N LEU A 138 3.12 -6.62 -7.12
CA LEU A 138 4.44 -6.35 -6.54
C LEU A 138 5.47 -6.14 -7.65
N ILE A 139 6.15 -5.00 -7.61
CA ILE A 139 7.31 -4.69 -8.45
C ILE A 139 8.53 -4.76 -7.54
N THR A 140 9.45 -5.67 -7.83
CA THR A 140 10.67 -5.87 -7.04
C THR A 140 11.77 -6.54 -7.85
N HIS A 141 13.01 -6.31 -7.47
CA HIS A 141 14.16 -7.07 -7.95
C HIS A 141 14.58 -8.18 -6.96
N ASP A 142 13.94 -8.26 -5.78
CA ASP A 142 14.18 -9.29 -4.79
C ASP A 142 13.30 -10.52 -5.05
N MET A 143 13.94 -11.61 -5.43
CA MET A 143 13.25 -12.85 -5.79
C MET A 143 12.60 -13.54 -4.58
N ASP A 144 13.19 -13.42 -3.39
CA ASP A 144 12.65 -14.06 -2.18
C ASP A 144 11.29 -13.44 -1.81
N SER A 145 11.21 -12.12 -1.84
CA SER A 145 9.95 -11.39 -1.64
C SER A 145 8.92 -11.70 -2.72
N ALA A 146 9.35 -11.78 -4.00
CA ALA A 146 8.48 -12.14 -5.11
C ALA A 146 7.89 -13.54 -4.91
N TYR A 147 8.71 -14.54 -4.58
CA TYR A 147 8.23 -15.90 -4.31
C TYR A 147 7.34 -16.00 -3.08
N ARG A 148 7.59 -15.19 -2.06
CA ARG A 148 6.82 -15.23 -0.82
C ARG A 148 5.41 -14.64 -0.99
N LEU A 149 5.28 -13.52 -1.69
CA LEU A 149 4.05 -12.71 -1.76
C LEU A 149 3.21 -12.91 -3.02
N SER A 150 3.71 -13.64 -4.05
CA SER A 150 3.02 -13.73 -5.34
C SER A 150 2.64 -15.17 -5.70
N ASP A 151 1.51 -15.32 -6.40
CA ASP A 151 1.08 -16.56 -7.04
C ASP A 151 1.65 -16.69 -8.45
N THR A 152 1.87 -15.56 -9.12
CA THR A 152 2.41 -15.47 -10.49
C THR A 152 3.54 -14.47 -10.55
N ILE A 153 4.66 -14.86 -11.13
CA ILE A 153 5.84 -14.02 -11.30
C ILE A 153 6.07 -13.75 -12.78
N LEU A 154 6.12 -12.46 -13.14
CA LEU A 154 6.46 -11.98 -14.47
C LEU A 154 7.90 -11.46 -14.47
N THR A 155 8.81 -12.09 -15.22
CA THR A 155 10.16 -11.57 -15.39
C THR A 155 10.19 -10.61 -16.56
N MET A 156 10.66 -9.38 -16.32
CA MET A 156 10.79 -8.35 -17.35
C MET A 156 12.26 -8.07 -17.67
N GLN A 157 12.56 -7.89 -18.96
CA GLN A 157 13.88 -7.46 -19.45
C GLN A 157 13.69 -6.49 -20.62
N ALA A 158 14.41 -5.36 -20.58
CA ALA A 158 14.33 -4.32 -21.60
C ALA A 158 12.87 -3.89 -21.96
N GLY A 159 12.00 -3.79 -20.94
CA GLY A 159 10.60 -3.38 -21.13
C GLY A 159 9.67 -4.47 -21.66
N GLN A 160 10.14 -5.71 -21.80
CA GLN A 160 9.36 -6.85 -22.31
C GLN A 160 9.25 -7.96 -21.27
N ILE A 161 8.12 -8.64 -21.22
CA ILE A 161 7.93 -9.84 -20.40
C ILE A 161 8.62 -11.00 -21.12
N VAL A 162 9.68 -11.55 -20.50
CA VAL A 162 10.48 -12.65 -21.07
C VAL A 162 10.11 -14.00 -20.46
N ARG A 163 9.49 -14.03 -19.28
CA ARG A 163 9.08 -15.26 -18.60
C ARG A 163 7.85 -15.03 -17.74
N VAL A 164 6.99 -16.04 -17.69
CA VAL A 164 5.84 -16.14 -16.76
C VAL A 164 6.03 -17.42 -15.93
N GLY A 165 6.07 -17.30 -14.61
CA GLY A 165 6.14 -18.40 -13.67
C GLY A 165 4.91 -18.41 -12.76
N ILE A 166 4.32 -19.59 -12.51
CA ILE A 166 3.23 -19.77 -11.57
C ILE A 166 3.79 -20.55 -10.38
N LYS A 167 3.49 -20.08 -9.15
CA LYS A 167 3.87 -20.78 -7.92
C LYS A 167 3.07 -22.10 -7.86
N GLN A 168 3.77 -23.22 -7.73
CA GLN A 168 3.17 -24.54 -7.52
C GLN A 168 2.86 -24.75 -6.04
#